data_1c22b77cc4ed34e40f916bd87e31392c
#
_entry.id   1c22b77cc4ed34e40f916bd87e31392c
#
_cell.length_a   1.000
_cell.length_b   1.000
_cell.length_c   1.000
_cell.angle_alpha   90.00
_cell.angle_beta   90.00
_cell.angle_gamma   90.00
#
_symmetry.space_group_name_H-M   'P 1'
#
loop_
_entity.id
_entity.type
_entity.pdbx_description
1 polymer ?
#
loop_
_entity_poly.entity_id
_entity_poly.type
_entity_poly.pdbx_seq_one_letter_code
_entity_poly.pdbx_strand_id
1 'polypeptide(L)'
;KKSVYATTYEILVGVAMLIAPIAPFIADEIYTDLTGEDTVHVAFFPKADMSLVDKGVEERMDIVRALVGLGRGTREKERIKVRQPLSEVLVDGKYEALIGDLVPLIMEELNVKKVVFEQNLDQYMNFSLKPNFKTAGPVLGSKIKVFAAALGKEEPASFIASIEAEGKTVMSLDGEEFEITKEFLDIRITAKEGFAVAMENNIFTILDTTLTPELIDEGLARELISKVQQLRKQADYEMMDQIVITLDADDAVKAAVAKHA
;
A
#
# COMPACT_ATOMS: atom_id res chain seq x y z
N LYS A 1 -3.12 -7.92 -23.35
CA LYS A 1 -4.23 -7.02 -23.75
C LYS A 1 -5.58 -7.72 -23.84
N LYS A 2 -5.70 -8.86 -24.60
CA LYS A 2 -6.99 -9.58 -24.77
C LYS A 2 -7.58 -10.06 -23.42
N SER A 3 -6.75 -10.59 -22.54
CA SER A 3 -7.16 -11.04 -21.19
C SER A 3 -7.75 -9.89 -20.38
N VAL A 4 -7.12 -8.70 -20.40
CA VAL A 4 -7.62 -7.51 -19.68
C VAL A 4 -9.00 -7.12 -20.19
N TYR A 5 -9.19 -7.07 -21.51
CA TYR A 5 -10.50 -6.74 -22.09
C TYR A 5 -11.57 -7.77 -21.73
N ALA A 6 -11.26 -9.08 -21.78
CA ALA A 6 -12.21 -10.11 -21.41
C ALA A 6 -12.65 -9.98 -19.94
N THR A 7 -11.69 -9.85 -19.02
CA THR A 7 -11.99 -9.69 -17.59
C THR A 7 -12.77 -8.41 -17.31
N THR A 8 -12.40 -7.29 -17.96
CA THR A 8 -13.12 -6.02 -17.80
C THR A 8 -14.55 -6.12 -18.31
N TYR A 9 -14.77 -6.77 -19.45
CA TYR A 9 -16.08 -7.00 -20.02
C TYR A 9 -16.96 -7.82 -19.06
N GLU A 10 -16.49 -8.97 -18.58
CA GLU A 10 -17.24 -9.82 -17.65
C GLU A 10 -17.59 -9.09 -16.35
N ILE A 11 -16.65 -8.32 -15.79
CA ILE A 11 -16.89 -7.54 -14.58
C ILE A 11 -17.95 -6.46 -14.83
N LEU A 12 -17.82 -5.68 -15.91
CA LEU A 12 -18.74 -4.57 -16.19
C LEU A 12 -20.16 -5.08 -16.47
N VAL A 13 -20.30 -6.12 -17.27
CA VAL A 13 -21.61 -6.75 -17.53
C VAL A 13 -22.21 -7.29 -16.23
N GLY A 14 -21.41 -8.02 -15.42
CA GLY A 14 -21.87 -8.53 -14.13
C GLY A 14 -22.30 -7.43 -13.16
N VAL A 15 -21.51 -6.35 -13.06
CA VAL A 15 -21.85 -5.19 -12.24
C VAL A 15 -23.12 -4.51 -12.72
N ALA A 16 -23.30 -4.31 -14.04
CA ALA A 16 -24.54 -3.74 -14.60
C ALA A 16 -25.77 -4.56 -14.19
N MET A 17 -25.69 -5.90 -14.33
CA MET A 17 -26.77 -6.79 -13.91
C MET A 17 -27.05 -6.72 -12.40
N LEU A 18 -26.03 -6.59 -11.56
CA LEU A 18 -26.18 -6.51 -10.11
C LEU A 18 -26.79 -5.18 -9.64
N ILE A 19 -26.43 -4.05 -10.28
CA ILE A 19 -26.90 -2.72 -9.89
C ILE A 19 -28.22 -2.32 -10.56
N ALA A 20 -28.69 -3.05 -11.57
CA ALA A 20 -29.91 -2.74 -12.30
C ALA A 20 -31.15 -2.47 -11.40
N PRO A 21 -31.39 -3.18 -10.29
CA PRO A 21 -32.49 -2.87 -9.38
C PRO A 21 -32.35 -1.53 -8.63
N ILE A 22 -31.14 -1.01 -8.51
CA ILE A 22 -30.83 0.22 -7.73
C ILE A 22 -30.63 1.42 -8.65
N ALA A 23 -29.92 1.21 -9.75
CA ALA A 23 -29.56 2.25 -10.71
C ALA A 23 -29.94 1.79 -12.15
N PRO A 24 -31.25 1.70 -12.47
CA PRO A 24 -31.73 1.06 -13.68
C PRO A 24 -31.20 1.69 -14.99
N PHE A 25 -31.17 2.99 -15.08
CA PHE A 25 -30.83 3.66 -16.34
C PHE A 25 -29.34 3.51 -16.71
N ILE A 26 -28.43 3.73 -15.77
CA ILE A 26 -26.99 3.56 -16.02
C ILE A 26 -26.62 2.09 -16.22
N ALA A 27 -27.30 1.19 -15.52
CA ALA A 27 -27.10 -0.24 -15.67
C ALA A 27 -27.51 -0.72 -17.06
N ASP A 28 -28.63 -0.24 -17.55
CA ASP A 28 -29.16 -0.57 -18.88
C ASP A 28 -28.24 -0.06 -19.98
N GLU A 29 -27.80 1.20 -19.91
CA GLU A 29 -26.86 1.79 -20.86
C GLU A 29 -25.56 0.99 -20.95
N ILE A 30 -24.94 0.69 -19.80
CA ILE A 30 -23.70 -0.11 -19.78
C ILE A 30 -23.92 -1.50 -20.36
N TYR A 31 -25.04 -2.15 -20.02
CA TYR A 31 -25.32 -3.50 -20.46
C TYR A 31 -25.58 -3.58 -21.95
N THR A 32 -26.44 -2.72 -22.47
CA THR A 32 -26.78 -2.67 -23.90
C THR A 32 -25.58 -2.31 -24.77
N ASP A 33 -24.76 -1.34 -24.35
CA ASP A 33 -23.56 -0.94 -25.07
C ASP A 33 -22.50 -2.07 -25.14
N LEU A 34 -22.38 -2.85 -24.06
CA LEU A 34 -21.36 -3.91 -24.01
C LEU A 34 -21.82 -5.21 -24.65
N THR A 35 -23.08 -5.57 -24.50
CA THR A 35 -23.60 -6.89 -24.93
C THR A 35 -24.29 -6.85 -26.29
N GLY A 36 -24.84 -5.71 -26.68
CA GLY A 36 -25.71 -5.57 -27.85
C GLY A 36 -27.14 -6.13 -27.63
N GLU A 37 -27.48 -6.54 -26.41
CA GLU A 37 -28.81 -7.02 -26.02
C GLU A 37 -29.76 -5.84 -25.78
N ASP A 38 -31.06 -6.06 -25.86
CA ASP A 38 -32.08 -5.01 -25.80
C ASP A 38 -32.13 -4.27 -24.46
N THR A 39 -32.00 -4.99 -23.34
CA THR A 39 -32.07 -4.38 -22.00
C THR A 39 -31.61 -5.35 -20.89
N VAL A 40 -30.97 -4.79 -19.85
CA VAL A 40 -30.57 -5.52 -18.65
C VAL A 40 -31.77 -6.03 -17.84
N HIS A 41 -32.93 -5.39 -17.97
CA HIS A 41 -34.12 -5.65 -17.12
C HIS A 41 -34.83 -6.96 -17.42
N VAL A 42 -34.52 -7.60 -18.54
CA VAL A 42 -35.00 -8.95 -18.87
C VAL A 42 -33.92 -10.03 -18.65
N ALA A 43 -32.70 -9.61 -18.32
CA ALA A 43 -31.61 -10.52 -18.01
C ALA A 43 -31.82 -11.21 -16.64
N PHE A 44 -31.32 -12.43 -16.51
CA PHE A 44 -31.37 -13.13 -15.22
C PHE A 44 -30.28 -12.55 -14.29
N PHE A 45 -30.64 -12.45 -13.00
CA PHE A 45 -29.66 -12.00 -11.99
C PHE A 45 -28.42 -12.94 -11.99
N PRO A 46 -27.19 -12.41 -11.98
CA PRO A 46 -25.99 -13.23 -12.12
C PRO A 46 -25.83 -14.19 -10.94
N LYS A 47 -25.41 -15.41 -11.22
CA LYS A 47 -25.11 -16.42 -10.21
C LYS A 47 -23.60 -16.50 -10.03
N ALA A 48 -23.15 -16.52 -8.76
CA ALA A 48 -21.75 -16.73 -8.46
C ALA A 48 -21.31 -18.15 -8.85
N ASP A 49 -20.21 -18.24 -9.61
CA ASP A 49 -19.55 -19.51 -9.86
C ASP A 49 -18.50 -19.74 -8.75
N MET A 50 -18.89 -20.54 -7.75
CA MET A 50 -18.04 -20.86 -6.61
C MET A 50 -16.79 -21.68 -6.98
N SER A 51 -16.74 -22.26 -8.17
CA SER A 51 -15.55 -22.99 -8.63
C SER A 51 -14.39 -22.06 -8.99
N LEU A 52 -14.66 -20.78 -9.23
CA LEU A 52 -13.67 -19.74 -9.53
C LEU A 52 -13.08 -19.09 -8.26
N VAL A 53 -13.63 -19.38 -7.09
CA VAL A 53 -13.14 -18.83 -5.82
C VAL A 53 -11.89 -19.58 -5.38
N ASP A 54 -10.77 -18.91 -5.40
CA ASP A 54 -9.48 -19.41 -4.90
C ASP A 54 -9.07 -18.61 -3.68
N LYS A 55 -9.29 -19.18 -2.49
CA LYS A 55 -8.95 -18.55 -1.21
C LYS A 55 -7.46 -18.25 -1.06
N GLY A 56 -6.59 -19.07 -1.62
CA GLY A 56 -5.15 -18.85 -1.59
C GLY A 56 -4.75 -17.62 -2.42
N VAL A 57 -5.36 -17.44 -3.58
CA VAL A 57 -5.15 -16.22 -4.40
C VAL A 57 -5.70 -14.99 -3.69
N GLU A 58 -6.89 -15.07 -3.08
CA GLU A 58 -7.49 -13.96 -2.33
C GLU A 58 -6.58 -13.51 -1.18
N GLU A 59 -6.12 -14.43 -0.33
CA GLU A 59 -5.23 -14.15 0.80
C GLU A 59 -3.91 -13.52 0.35
N ARG A 60 -3.31 -14.02 -0.71
CA ARG A 60 -2.08 -13.47 -1.29
C ARG A 60 -2.29 -12.05 -1.81
N MET A 61 -3.39 -11.81 -2.51
CA MET A 61 -3.72 -10.48 -3.02
C MET A 61 -4.07 -9.50 -1.90
N ASP A 62 -4.70 -9.94 -0.83
CA ASP A 62 -4.98 -9.08 0.33
C ASP A 62 -3.69 -8.60 1.00
N ILE A 63 -2.68 -9.46 1.11
CA ILE A 63 -1.35 -9.06 1.60
C ILE A 63 -0.71 -8.04 0.66
N VAL A 64 -0.72 -8.29 -0.66
CA VAL A 64 -0.15 -7.36 -1.65
C VAL A 64 -0.87 -6.01 -1.59
N ARG A 65 -2.20 -6.00 -1.53
CA ARG A 65 -3.00 -4.78 -1.42
C ARG A 65 -2.69 -4.00 -0.14
N ALA A 66 -2.53 -4.69 0.99
CA ALA A 66 -2.12 -4.06 2.26
C ALA A 66 -0.74 -3.43 2.15
N LEU A 67 0.25 -4.15 1.63
CA LEU A 67 1.61 -3.64 1.41
C LEU A 67 1.63 -2.41 0.49
N VAL A 68 0.90 -2.47 -0.63
CA VAL A 68 0.78 -1.36 -1.57
C VAL A 68 0.07 -0.17 -0.94
N GLY A 69 -1.01 -0.41 -0.21
CA GLY A 69 -1.76 0.62 0.52
C GLY A 69 -0.88 1.36 1.53
N LEU A 70 -0.14 0.62 2.34
CA LEU A 70 0.82 1.17 3.30
C LEU A 70 1.94 1.95 2.61
N GLY A 71 2.51 1.40 1.53
CA GLY A 71 3.58 2.06 0.77
C GLY A 71 3.12 3.37 0.14
N ARG A 72 1.91 3.43 -0.42
CA ARG A 72 1.31 4.66 -0.96
C ARG A 72 1.05 5.69 0.13
N GLY A 73 0.48 5.28 1.27
CA GLY A 73 0.29 6.14 2.44
C GLY A 73 1.60 6.69 2.99
N THR A 74 2.66 5.87 2.98
CA THR A 74 4.01 6.30 3.37
C THR A 74 4.56 7.35 2.41
N ARG A 75 4.43 7.16 1.09
CA ARG A 75 4.84 8.15 0.09
C ARG A 75 4.12 9.49 0.30
N GLU A 76 2.82 9.46 0.55
CA GLU A 76 2.02 10.66 0.79
C GLU A 76 2.49 11.41 2.06
N LYS A 77 2.69 10.69 3.15
CA LYS A 77 3.19 11.23 4.42
C LYS A 77 4.56 11.90 4.26
N GLU A 78 5.47 11.26 3.53
CA GLU A 78 6.81 11.77 3.24
C GLU A 78 6.85 12.75 2.05
N ARG A 79 5.70 13.06 1.45
CA ARG A 79 5.55 13.96 0.30
C ARG A 79 6.37 13.54 -0.93
N ILE A 80 6.56 12.24 -1.10
CA ILE A 80 7.25 11.66 -2.24
C ILE A 80 6.23 11.46 -3.36
N LYS A 81 6.42 12.13 -4.49
CA LYS A 81 5.54 12.00 -5.66
C LYS A 81 5.50 10.55 -6.15
N VAL A 82 4.33 10.08 -6.56
CA VAL A 82 4.16 8.71 -7.09
C VAL A 82 5.06 8.45 -8.31
N ARG A 83 5.33 9.48 -9.12
CA ARG A 83 6.20 9.39 -10.31
C ARG A 83 7.68 9.35 -9.99
N GLN A 84 8.08 9.74 -8.78
CA GLN A 84 9.47 9.62 -8.34
C GLN A 84 9.75 8.15 -8.03
N PRO A 85 10.57 7.45 -8.81
CA PRO A 85 10.95 6.08 -8.46
C PRO A 85 11.82 6.06 -7.21
N LEU A 86 11.70 5.00 -6.43
CA LEU A 86 12.57 4.72 -5.29
C LEU A 86 13.39 3.46 -5.57
N SER A 87 14.50 3.31 -4.85
CA SER A 87 15.40 2.18 -5.01
C SER A 87 14.72 0.87 -4.64
N GLU A 88 14.15 0.80 -3.45
CA GLU A 88 13.56 -0.45 -2.96
C GLU A 88 12.45 -0.21 -1.94
N VAL A 89 11.65 -1.25 -1.77
CA VAL A 89 10.74 -1.45 -0.65
C VAL A 89 11.13 -2.74 0.07
N LEU A 90 11.23 -2.65 1.40
CA LEU A 90 11.50 -3.81 2.24
C LEU A 90 10.18 -4.31 2.84
N VAL A 91 10.03 -5.61 2.82
CA VAL A 91 8.85 -6.36 3.26
C VAL A 91 9.33 -7.48 4.18
N ASP A 92 8.53 -7.85 5.18
CA ASP A 92 8.83 -8.95 6.09
C ASP A 92 9.07 -10.25 5.30
N GLY A 93 10.22 -10.87 5.53
CA GLY A 93 10.68 -12.09 4.86
C GLY A 93 9.73 -13.28 4.96
N LYS A 94 8.86 -13.32 5.98
CA LYS A 94 7.83 -14.36 6.11
C LYS A 94 6.86 -14.43 4.92
N TYR A 95 6.72 -13.33 4.16
CA TYR A 95 5.83 -13.27 3.01
C TYR A 95 6.48 -13.74 1.70
N GLU A 96 7.80 -13.94 1.63
CA GLU A 96 8.52 -14.27 0.41
C GLU A 96 7.95 -15.50 -0.31
N ALA A 97 7.77 -16.60 0.42
CA ALA A 97 7.23 -17.84 -0.14
C ALA A 97 5.77 -17.69 -0.62
N LEU A 98 5.02 -16.74 -0.06
CA LEU A 98 3.59 -16.57 -0.33
C LEU A 98 3.32 -15.64 -1.51
N ILE A 99 4.08 -14.53 -1.63
CA ILE A 99 3.83 -13.47 -2.62
C ILE A 99 5.01 -13.19 -3.55
N GLY A 100 6.07 -14.01 -3.55
CA GLY A 100 7.27 -13.76 -4.35
C GLY A 100 7.01 -13.63 -5.85
N ASP A 101 6.04 -14.35 -6.39
CA ASP A 101 5.59 -14.25 -7.77
C ASP A 101 4.75 -13.00 -8.08
N LEU A 102 4.24 -12.31 -7.05
CA LEU A 102 3.47 -11.06 -7.15
C LEU A 102 4.34 -9.81 -6.96
N VAL A 103 5.65 -9.97 -6.76
CA VAL A 103 6.62 -8.87 -6.65
C VAL A 103 6.51 -7.84 -7.77
N PRO A 104 6.33 -8.21 -9.05
CA PRO A 104 6.18 -7.24 -10.12
C PRO A 104 5.01 -6.26 -9.92
N LEU A 105 3.90 -6.74 -9.33
CA LEU A 105 2.75 -5.88 -9.01
C LEU A 105 3.11 -4.83 -7.95
N ILE A 106 3.83 -5.25 -6.89
CA ILE A 106 4.27 -4.33 -5.83
C ILE A 106 5.22 -3.28 -6.39
N MET A 107 6.17 -3.71 -7.24
CA MET A 107 7.14 -2.81 -7.86
C MET A 107 6.46 -1.76 -8.74
N GLU A 108 5.51 -2.17 -9.56
CA GLU A 108 4.76 -1.28 -10.45
C GLU A 108 3.91 -0.29 -9.67
N GLU A 109 3.13 -0.77 -8.69
CA GLU A 109 2.19 0.01 -7.91
C GLU A 109 2.88 1.02 -6.96
N LEU A 110 4.03 0.65 -6.42
CA LEU A 110 4.84 1.53 -5.57
C LEU A 110 5.90 2.31 -6.34
N ASN A 111 6.08 2.07 -7.64
CA ASN A 111 7.15 2.65 -8.44
C ASN A 111 8.52 2.52 -7.76
N VAL A 112 8.88 1.28 -7.41
CA VAL A 112 10.18 0.93 -6.82
C VAL A 112 10.95 0.01 -7.77
N LYS A 113 12.27 0.04 -7.70
CA LYS A 113 13.13 -0.79 -8.55
C LYS A 113 13.24 -2.24 -8.05
N LYS A 114 13.00 -2.44 -6.75
CA LYS A 114 13.20 -3.74 -6.12
C LYS A 114 12.27 -3.92 -4.92
N VAL A 115 11.84 -5.16 -4.67
CA VAL A 115 11.26 -5.60 -3.40
C VAL A 115 12.30 -6.48 -2.71
N VAL A 116 12.59 -6.19 -1.46
CA VAL A 116 13.52 -6.96 -0.61
C VAL A 116 12.72 -7.61 0.51
N PHE A 117 12.81 -8.92 0.59
CA PHE A 117 12.25 -9.68 1.71
C PHE A 117 13.31 -9.75 2.82
N GLU A 118 13.05 -9.04 3.93
CA GLU A 118 14.01 -8.84 5.01
C GLU A 118 13.56 -9.59 6.26
N GLN A 119 14.48 -10.38 6.85
CA GLN A 119 14.19 -11.15 8.04
C GLN A 119 14.32 -10.33 9.33
N ASN A 120 15.13 -9.28 9.30
CA ASN A 120 15.36 -8.41 10.45
C ASN A 120 15.01 -6.96 10.11
N LEU A 121 13.76 -6.59 10.37
CA LEU A 121 13.26 -5.24 10.11
C LEU A 121 13.77 -4.21 11.14
N ASP A 122 14.25 -4.63 12.31
CA ASP A 122 14.68 -3.73 13.39
C ASP A 122 15.89 -2.87 13.01
N GLN A 123 16.64 -3.30 12.00
CA GLN A 123 17.75 -2.49 11.48
C GLN A 123 17.29 -1.24 10.73
N TYR A 124 16.02 -1.14 10.32
CA TYR A 124 15.45 -0.03 9.54
C TYR A 124 14.50 0.85 10.36
N MET A 125 14.09 0.39 11.54
CA MET A 125 13.14 1.11 12.38
C MET A 125 13.47 0.95 13.86
N ASN A 126 12.93 1.86 14.65
CA ASN A 126 12.98 1.80 16.11
C ASN A 126 11.55 1.68 16.63
N PHE A 127 11.36 0.77 17.55
CA PHE A 127 10.12 0.66 18.30
C PHE A 127 10.21 1.51 19.56
N SER A 128 9.13 2.15 19.93
CA SER A 128 8.97 2.77 21.25
C SER A 128 7.62 2.39 21.83
N LEU A 129 7.62 1.98 23.09
CA LEU A 129 6.44 1.59 23.81
C LEU A 129 5.97 2.75 24.68
N LYS A 130 4.68 3.08 24.60
CA LYS A 130 4.02 4.01 25.52
C LYS A 130 2.75 3.37 26.05
N PRO A 131 2.31 3.76 27.27
CA PRO A 131 1.02 3.33 27.77
C PRO A 131 -0.12 3.87 26.89
N ASN A 132 -1.06 3.01 26.54
CA ASN A 132 -2.34 3.45 26.03
C ASN A 132 -3.23 3.90 27.19
N PHE A 133 -3.31 5.19 27.44
CA PHE A 133 -4.04 5.76 28.57
C PHE A 133 -5.53 5.43 28.58
N LYS A 134 -6.13 5.15 27.41
CA LYS A 134 -7.56 4.84 27.31
C LYS A 134 -7.88 3.46 27.87
N THR A 135 -7.04 2.47 27.58
CA THR A 135 -7.24 1.07 27.96
C THR A 135 -6.53 0.72 29.25
N ALA A 136 -5.28 1.15 29.42
CA ALA A 136 -4.48 0.88 30.60
C ALA A 136 -4.89 1.77 31.81
N GLY A 137 -5.37 3.00 31.56
CA GLY A 137 -5.73 3.94 32.64
C GLY A 137 -6.78 3.43 33.61
N PRO A 138 -7.92 2.88 33.18
CA PRO A 138 -8.94 2.33 34.07
C PRO A 138 -8.48 1.15 34.91
N VAL A 139 -7.51 0.35 34.41
CA VAL A 139 -6.99 -0.85 35.07
C VAL A 139 -5.84 -0.50 36.04
N LEU A 140 -4.88 0.30 35.57
CA LEU A 140 -3.65 0.59 36.31
C LEU A 140 -3.79 1.82 37.25
N GLY A 141 -4.78 2.66 37.03
CA GLY A 141 -5.04 3.83 37.88
C GLY A 141 -3.82 4.71 38.12
N SER A 142 -3.47 4.92 39.39
CA SER A 142 -2.30 5.72 39.79
C SER A 142 -0.94 5.12 39.34
N LYS A 143 -0.89 3.83 39.05
CA LYS A 143 0.34 3.10 38.65
C LYS A 143 0.70 3.28 37.18
N ILE A 144 -0.11 3.98 36.40
CA ILE A 144 0.17 4.21 34.96
C ILE A 144 1.49 4.95 34.71
N LYS A 145 1.94 5.79 35.67
CA LYS A 145 3.24 6.47 35.58
C LYS A 145 4.39 5.48 35.81
N VAL A 146 4.21 4.55 36.73
CA VAL A 146 5.20 3.49 37.02
C VAL A 146 5.28 2.55 35.81
N PHE A 147 4.14 2.20 35.24
CA PHE A 147 4.06 1.42 33.99
C PHE A 147 4.80 2.09 32.84
N ALA A 148 4.58 3.41 32.63
CA ALA A 148 5.30 4.16 31.59
C ALA A 148 6.83 4.14 31.80
N ALA A 149 7.28 4.26 33.07
CA ALA A 149 8.71 4.19 33.38
C ALA A 149 9.28 2.78 33.24
N ALA A 150 8.49 1.75 33.53
CA ALA A 150 8.87 0.35 33.32
C ALA A 150 8.99 0.01 31.83
N LEU A 151 8.00 0.41 31.01
CA LEU A 151 8.05 0.23 29.54
C LEU A 151 9.27 0.90 28.91
N GLY A 152 9.73 2.02 29.44
CA GLY A 152 10.95 2.70 28.95
C GLY A 152 12.25 1.93 29.23
N LYS A 153 12.22 0.88 30.03
CA LYS A 153 13.38 0.02 30.34
C LYS A 153 13.36 -1.31 29.58
N GLU A 154 12.21 -1.67 29.05
CA GLU A 154 12.05 -2.89 28.27
C GLU A 154 12.65 -2.71 26.87
N GLU A 155 13.15 -3.78 26.30
CA GLU A 155 13.53 -3.83 24.89
C GLU A 155 12.23 -4.02 24.07
N PRO A 156 11.84 -3.03 23.23
CA PRO A 156 10.50 -3.02 22.65
C PRO A 156 10.15 -4.22 21.78
N ALA A 157 11.10 -4.72 20.98
CA ALA A 157 10.84 -5.83 20.07
C ALA A 157 10.59 -7.13 20.82
N SER A 158 11.43 -7.46 21.81
CA SER A 158 11.27 -8.66 22.62
C SER A 158 10.03 -8.59 23.50
N PHE A 159 9.69 -7.40 24.03
CA PHE A 159 8.48 -7.21 24.83
C PHE A 159 7.20 -7.41 24.00
N ILE A 160 7.16 -6.88 22.79
CA ILE A 160 6.03 -7.11 21.86
C ILE A 160 5.93 -8.59 21.50
N ALA A 161 7.06 -9.24 21.17
CA ALA A 161 7.08 -10.64 20.80
C ALA A 161 6.57 -11.55 21.94
N SER A 162 6.89 -11.25 23.20
CA SER A 162 6.39 -12.01 24.36
C SER A 162 4.87 -11.91 24.50
N ILE A 163 4.31 -10.70 24.28
CA ILE A 163 2.85 -10.50 24.31
C ILE A 163 2.17 -11.19 23.12
N GLU A 164 2.79 -11.19 21.95
CA GLU A 164 2.21 -11.86 20.77
C GLU A 164 2.22 -13.39 20.90
N ALA A 165 3.23 -13.96 21.55
CA ALA A 165 3.33 -15.40 21.76
C ALA A 165 2.31 -15.93 22.77
N GLU A 166 2.05 -15.18 23.85
CA GLU A 166 1.24 -15.65 24.99
C GLU A 166 -0.09 -14.87 25.14
N GLY A 167 -0.33 -13.86 24.29
CA GLY A 167 -1.49 -12.96 24.38
C GLY A 167 -1.39 -11.92 25.47
N LYS A 168 -0.50 -12.11 26.47
CA LYS A 168 -0.25 -11.23 27.61
C LYS A 168 1.14 -11.48 28.20
N THR A 169 1.63 -10.50 28.93
CA THR A 169 2.82 -10.65 29.79
C THR A 169 2.52 -10.15 31.19
N VAL A 170 3.29 -10.57 32.18
CA VAL A 170 3.13 -10.11 33.57
C VAL A 170 4.23 -9.11 33.89
N MET A 171 3.82 -7.95 34.44
CA MET A 171 4.75 -6.91 34.85
C MET A 171 4.49 -6.51 36.30
N SER A 172 5.56 -6.45 37.09
CA SER A 172 5.47 -5.99 38.49
C SER A 172 5.57 -4.48 38.55
N LEU A 173 4.53 -3.81 39.07
CA LEU A 173 4.43 -2.37 39.23
C LEU A 173 4.26 -2.04 40.72
N ASP A 174 5.30 -1.49 41.35
CA ASP A 174 5.34 -1.20 42.80
C ASP A 174 5.01 -2.40 43.68
N GLY A 175 5.47 -3.60 43.31
CA GLY A 175 5.29 -4.83 44.05
C GLY A 175 3.94 -5.54 43.81
N GLU A 176 3.10 -5.06 42.95
CA GLU A 176 1.89 -5.73 42.49
C GLU A 176 2.06 -6.21 41.03
N GLU A 177 1.56 -7.40 40.73
CA GLU A 177 1.64 -8.01 39.42
C GLU A 177 0.42 -7.63 38.59
N PHE A 178 0.65 -7.16 37.36
CA PHE A 178 -0.39 -6.83 36.40
C PHE A 178 -0.19 -7.62 35.11
N GLU A 179 -1.29 -8.14 34.60
CA GLU A 179 -1.31 -8.72 33.26
C GLU A 179 -1.39 -7.59 32.22
N ILE A 180 -0.38 -7.49 31.37
CA ILE A 180 -0.27 -6.51 30.31
C ILE A 180 -0.59 -7.16 28.98
N THR A 181 -1.59 -6.62 28.29
CA THR A 181 -1.99 -7.04 26.95
C THR A 181 -1.57 -6.01 25.90
N LYS A 182 -1.60 -6.38 24.63
CA LYS A 182 -1.27 -5.48 23.52
C LYS A 182 -2.11 -4.20 23.54
N GLU A 183 -3.36 -4.27 24.00
CA GLU A 183 -4.27 -3.12 24.09
C GLU A 183 -3.80 -2.04 25.10
N PHE A 184 -2.95 -2.40 26.06
CA PHE A 184 -2.39 -1.47 27.03
C PHE A 184 -1.23 -0.66 26.47
N LEU A 185 -0.77 -0.99 25.26
CA LEU A 185 0.38 -0.40 24.61
C LEU A 185 -0.02 0.50 23.44
N ASP A 186 0.61 1.65 23.35
CA ASP A 186 0.71 2.49 22.17
C ASP A 186 2.10 2.22 21.56
N ILE A 187 2.15 1.32 20.57
CA ILE A 187 3.38 0.93 19.89
C ILE A 187 3.65 1.97 18.81
N ARG A 188 4.72 2.73 18.98
CA ARG A 188 5.15 3.71 17.98
C ARG A 188 6.37 3.22 17.25
N ILE A 189 6.31 3.33 15.94
CA ILE A 189 7.39 2.97 15.05
C ILE A 189 7.95 4.26 14.46
N THR A 190 9.28 4.38 14.51
CA THR A 190 10.00 5.48 13.90
C THR A 190 11.02 4.90 12.94
N ALA A 191 10.99 5.32 11.69
CA ALA A 191 11.98 4.92 10.70
C ALA A 191 13.37 5.49 11.07
N LYS A 192 14.42 4.76 10.75
CA LYS A 192 15.78 5.27 10.77
C LYS A 192 16.01 6.20 9.59
N GLU A 193 17.08 6.99 9.64
CA GLU A 193 17.45 7.92 8.59
C GLU A 193 17.55 7.21 7.22
N GLY A 194 17.01 7.82 6.19
CA GLY A 194 16.95 7.26 4.84
C GLY A 194 15.79 6.31 4.58
N PHE A 195 14.98 6.00 5.59
CA PHE A 195 13.84 5.10 5.46
C PHE A 195 12.54 5.77 5.90
N ALA A 196 11.43 5.25 5.36
CA ALA A 196 10.10 5.61 5.82
C ALA A 196 9.29 4.32 6.05
N VAL A 197 8.58 4.24 7.17
CA VAL A 197 7.89 3.02 7.60
C VAL A 197 6.41 3.27 7.82
N ALA A 198 5.60 2.31 7.41
CA ALA A 198 4.22 2.17 7.85
C ALA A 198 3.94 0.73 8.30
N MET A 199 3.03 0.61 9.23
CA MET A 199 2.54 -0.67 9.76
C MET A 199 1.03 -0.61 9.95
N GLU A 200 0.37 -1.69 9.57
CA GLU A 200 -1.02 -1.96 9.89
C GLU A 200 -1.22 -3.47 10.01
N ASN A 201 -1.94 -3.92 11.04
CA ASN A 201 -2.25 -5.34 11.25
C ASN A 201 -1.01 -6.27 11.18
N ASN A 202 0.11 -5.86 11.76
CA ASN A 202 1.40 -6.59 11.71
C ASN A 202 1.99 -6.76 10.30
N ILE A 203 1.50 -6.02 9.31
CA ILE A 203 2.10 -5.92 7.98
C ILE A 203 2.93 -4.63 7.95
N PHE A 204 4.20 -4.76 7.58
CA PHE A 204 5.14 -3.65 7.50
C PHE A 204 5.48 -3.34 6.05
N THR A 205 5.61 -2.07 5.74
CA THR A 205 6.19 -1.60 4.48
C THR A 205 7.22 -0.54 4.81
N ILE A 206 8.47 -0.76 4.40
CA ILE A 206 9.58 0.15 4.61
C ILE A 206 10.09 0.60 3.25
N LEU A 207 10.04 1.91 2.98
CA LEU A 207 10.56 2.50 1.75
C LEU A 207 11.96 3.06 2.00
N ASP A 208 12.91 2.73 1.14
CA ASP A 208 14.15 3.49 1.04
C ASP A 208 13.85 4.82 0.34
N THR A 209 14.02 5.91 1.07
CA THR A 209 13.73 7.28 0.60
C THR A 209 14.96 7.98 0.05
N THR A 210 16.12 7.30 0.03
CA THR A 210 17.36 7.83 -0.49
C THR A 210 17.29 7.95 -2.02
N LEU A 211 17.43 9.15 -2.53
CA LEU A 211 17.37 9.41 -3.97
C LEU A 211 18.78 9.46 -4.56
N THR A 212 19.05 8.57 -5.49
CA THR A 212 20.26 8.66 -6.33
C THR A 212 20.05 9.64 -7.50
N PRO A 213 21.11 10.18 -8.08
CA PRO A 213 21.00 11.03 -9.28
C PRO A 213 20.18 10.37 -10.40
N GLU A 214 20.35 9.07 -10.61
CA GLU A 214 19.63 8.30 -11.63
C GLU A 214 18.12 8.26 -11.35
N LEU A 215 17.73 8.08 -10.08
CA LEU A 215 16.32 8.07 -9.69
C LEU A 215 15.67 9.45 -9.82
N ILE A 216 16.45 10.51 -9.57
CA ILE A 216 16.01 11.90 -9.75
C ILE A 216 15.79 12.17 -11.26
N ASP A 217 16.76 11.81 -12.11
CA ASP A 217 16.66 11.96 -13.56
C ASP A 217 15.42 11.25 -14.11
N GLU A 218 15.21 9.99 -13.72
CA GLU A 218 14.04 9.23 -14.15
C GLU A 218 12.74 9.86 -13.64
N GLY A 219 12.72 10.35 -12.41
CA GLY A 219 11.57 11.05 -11.84
C GLY A 219 11.22 12.31 -12.65
N LEU A 220 12.22 13.09 -13.05
CA LEU A 220 12.07 14.28 -13.90
C LEU A 220 11.51 13.90 -15.28
N ALA A 221 12.06 12.87 -15.93
CA ALA A 221 11.58 12.40 -17.22
C ALA A 221 10.11 11.94 -17.16
N ARG A 222 9.73 11.16 -16.14
CA ARG A 222 8.34 10.71 -15.92
C ARG A 222 7.38 11.87 -15.64
N GLU A 223 7.82 12.90 -14.92
CA GLU A 223 7.02 14.10 -14.66
C GLU A 223 6.81 14.88 -15.97
N LEU A 224 7.83 15.01 -16.81
CA LEU A 224 7.71 15.66 -18.11
C LEU A 224 6.75 14.91 -19.02
N ILE A 225 6.89 13.59 -19.13
CA ILE A 225 5.96 12.75 -19.91
C ILE A 225 4.50 13.01 -19.46
N SER A 226 4.27 13.03 -18.14
CA SER A 226 2.95 13.31 -17.62
C SER A 226 2.44 14.71 -17.99
N LYS A 227 3.30 15.73 -17.95
CA LYS A 227 2.94 17.10 -18.37
C LYS A 227 2.61 17.16 -19.85
N VAL A 228 3.40 16.48 -20.68
CA VAL A 228 3.11 16.39 -22.13
C VAL A 228 1.75 15.73 -22.37
N GLN A 229 1.45 14.62 -21.70
CA GLN A 229 0.15 13.96 -21.85
C GLN A 229 -1.01 14.84 -21.35
N GLN A 230 -0.79 15.60 -20.27
CA GLN A 230 -1.78 16.56 -19.79
C GLN A 230 -2.03 17.68 -20.83
N LEU A 231 -0.97 18.23 -21.45
CA LEU A 231 -1.08 19.25 -22.48
C LEU A 231 -1.77 18.71 -23.73
N ARG A 232 -1.46 17.49 -24.16
CA ARG A 232 -2.17 16.80 -25.26
C ARG A 232 -3.68 16.76 -25.00
N LYS A 233 -4.07 16.32 -23.79
CA LYS A 233 -5.48 16.26 -23.42
C LYS A 233 -6.15 17.64 -23.39
N GLN A 234 -5.44 18.67 -22.90
CA GLN A 234 -5.96 20.04 -22.87
C GLN A 234 -6.11 20.67 -24.26
N ALA A 235 -5.27 20.26 -25.21
CA ALA A 235 -5.31 20.71 -26.61
C ALA A 235 -6.20 19.83 -27.50
N ASP A 236 -6.94 18.88 -26.90
CA ASP A 236 -7.88 17.97 -27.57
C ASP A 236 -7.26 17.12 -28.68
N TYR A 237 -5.98 16.74 -28.50
CA TYR A 237 -5.32 15.82 -29.43
C TYR A 237 -5.86 14.40 -29.26
N GLU A 238 -6.04 13.71 -30.39
CA GLU A 238 -6.36 12.29 -30.41
C GLU A 238 -5.18 11.45 -29.90
N MET A 239 -5.48 10.25 -29.41
CA MET A 239 -4.46 9.36 -28.84
C MET A 239 -3.36 9.00 -29.85
N MET A 240 -3.71 8.88 -31.12
CA MET A 240 -2.82 8.48 -32.21
C MET A 240 -2.12 9.64 -32.90
N ASP A 241 -2.42 10.89 -32.54
CA ASP A 241 -1.79 12.05 -33.14
C ASP A 241 -0.30 12.09 -32.87
N GLN A 242 0.47 12.35 -33.92
CA GLN A 242 1.90 12.60 -33.81
C GLN A 242 2.13 14.09 -33.49
N ILE A 243 2.93 14.35 -32.48
CA ILE A 243 3.25 15.71 -32.03
C ILE A 243 4.75 15.98 -32.08
N VAL A 244 5.09 17.24 -32.28
CA VAL A 244 6.47 17.72 -32.07
C VAL A 244 6.52 18.45 -30.73
N ILE A 245 7.46 18.05 -29.89
CA ILE A 245 7.66 18.65 -28.57
C ILE A 245 8.90 19.54 -28.64
N THR A 246 8.71 20.83 -28.39
CA THR A 246 9.82 21.78 -28.20
C THR A 246 10.00 22.01 -26.71
N LEU A 247 11.18 21.72 -26.21
CA LEU A 247 11.52 21.83 -24.80
C LEU A 247 12.49 22.98 -24.56
N ASP A 248 12.01 24.00 -23.84
CA ASP A 248 12.87 25.05 -23.27
C ASP A 248 13.01 24.79 -21.76
N ALA A 249 14.15 24.27 -21.34
CA ALA A 249 14.41 23.83 -19.99
C ALA A 249 15.90 23.99 -19.66
N ASP A 250 16.23 23.86 -18.37
CA ASP A 250 17.61 23.81 -17.91
C ASP A 250 18.36 22.55 -18.39
N ASP A 251 19.65 22.52 -18.18
CA ASP A 251 20.50 21.44 -18.66
C ASP A 251 20.23 20.10 -17.94
N ALA A 252 19.79 20.14 -16.69
CA ALA A 252 19.43 18.94 -15.94
C ALA A 252 18.21 18.23 -16.53
N VAL A 253 17.17 18.98 -16.86
CA VAL A 253 15.97 18.42 -17.51
C VAL A 253 16.29 17.92 -18.92
N LYS A 254 17.09 18.67 -19.71
CA LYS A 254 17.53 18.22 -21.03
C LYS A 254 18.32 16.92 -20.98
N ALA A 255 19.24 16.78 -20.00
CA ALA A 255 20.01 15.57 -19.80
C ALA A 255 19.13 14.38 -19.39
N ALA A 256 18.19 14.59 -18.46
CA ALA A 256 17.24 13.56 -18.02
C ALA A 256 16.38 13.07 -19.20
N VAL A 257 15.88 13.98 -20.05
CA VAL A 257 15.12 13.62 -21.24
C VAL A 257 15.96 12.84 -22.23
N ALA A 258 17.19 13.28 -22.53
CA ALA A 258 18.06 12.57 -23.47
C ALA A 258 18.39 11.14 -23.04
N LYS A 259 18.35 10.86 -21.74
CA LYS A 259 18.66 9.56 -21.15
C LYS A 259 17.45 8.62 -21.08
N HIS A 260 16.23 9.15 -21.02
CA HIS A 260 15.01 8.39 -20.76
C HIS A 260 13.89 8.57 -21.81
N ALA A 261 14.12 9.36 -22.88
CA ALA A 261 13.16 9.59 -23.98
C ALA A 261 13.14 8.47 -25.01
#